data_43359a570d34372ecab3204d01cb2e62
#
_entry.id   43359a570d34372ecab3204d01cb2e62
#
_cell.length_a   1.000
_cell.length_b   1.000
_cell.length_c   1.000
_cell.angle_alpha   90.00
_cell.angle_beta   90.00
_cell.angle_gamma   90.00
#
_symmetry.space_group_name_H-M   'P 1'
#
loop_
_entity.id
_entity.type
_entity.pdbx_description
1 polymer ?
#
loop_
_entity_poly.entity_id
_entity_poly.type
_entity_poly.pdbx_seq_one_letter_code
_entity_poly.pdbx_strand_id
1 'polypeptide(L)'
;SKKKNFANLNFLRPPIIMGILNLTPDSFSDGGKFNNESKGFRHAIKMFKSGASIIDVGGESTRPGSRGVNIKLEWKRINKILQLISKKIPVSLDTRKSEIMEKGIKLGVKIINDVSGLNYDPKTINILNKYKIPFVLQHSQGTPENMQNNPVYENVLLDIYDFFDKKINFLRSIGIKHNNIIIDPGIGFGKNLKHNMNLICNISIFHSLGFPIL
;
A
#
# COMPACT_ATOMS: atom_id res chain seq x y z
N SER A 1 12.47 -3.61 -24.64
CA SER A 1 11.13 -3.40 -24.09
C SER A 1 11.02 -1.98 -23.59
N LYS A 2 10.01 -1.21 -24.05
CA LYS A 2 9.77 0.15 -23.56
C LYS A 2 9.45 0.05 -22.05
N LYS A 3 10.33 0.59 -21.21
CA LYS A 3 10.13 0.66 -19.77
C LYS A 3 8.85 1.44 -19.49
N LYS A 4 7.92 0.81 -18.80
CA LYS A 4 6.56 1.33 -18.62
C LYS A 4 6.51 2.26 -17.42
N ASN A 5 5.90 3.44 -17.57
CA ASN A 5 5.63 4.35 -16.47
C ASN A 5 4.46 3.80 -15.63
N PHE A 6 4.71 3.49 -14.37
CA PHE A 6 3.70 3.23 -13.35
C PHE A 6 3.35 4.56 -12.67
N ALA A 7 2.08 4.93 -12.63
CA ALA A 7 1.61 6.14 -11.97
C ALA A 7 2.39 7.43 -12.35
N ASN A 8 2.90 7.51 -13.60
CA ASN A 8 3.81 8.55 -14.08
C ASN A 8 5.17 8.58 -13.36
N LEU A 9 5.55 7.52 -12.66
CA LEU A 9 6.84 7.38 -12.04
C LEU A 9 7.83 6.78 -13.03
N ASN A 10 9.02 7.34 -13.06
CA ASN A 10 10.09 6.87 -13.93
C ASN A 10 10.89 5.77 -13.24
N PHE A 11 10.55 4.49 -13.51
CA PHE A 11 11.30 3.33 -13.03
C PHE A 11 12.67 3.14 -13.70
N LEU A 12 13.14 4.12 -14.47
CA LEU A 12 14.47 4.07 -15.09
C LEU A 12 15.60 4.29 -14.07
N ARG A 13 15.30 4.81 -12.88
CA ARG A 13 16.28 5.11 -11.82
C ARG A 13 15.82 4.52 -10.48
N PRO A 14 15.80 3.21 -10.31
CA PRO A 14 15.54 2.60 -9.02
C PRO A 14 16.72 2.84 -8.05
N PRO A 15 16.49 2.73 -6.72
CA PRO A 15 15.21 2.48 -6.10
C PRO A 15 14.30 3.72 -6.10
N ILE A 16 12.98 3.49 -6.18
CA ILE A 16 11.96 4.51 -5.93
C ILE A 16 11.61 4.46 -4.45
N ILE A 17 11.67 5.61 -3.79
CA ILE A 17 11.40 5.70 -2.34
C ILE A 17 9.95 6.13 -2.13
N MET A 18 9.21 5.33 -1.35
CA MET A 18 7.87 5.65 -0.87
C MET A 18 7.95 6.12 0.58
N GLY A 19 7.62 7.39 0.83
CA GLY A 19 7.57 7.95 2.17
C GLY A 19 6.22 7.65 2.83
N ILE A 20 6.22 7.16 4.08
CA ILE A 20 5.01 6.74 4.80
C ILE A 20 4.48 7.88 5.67
N LEU A 21 3.21 8.26 5.46
CA LEU A 21 2.49 9.26 6.23
C LEU A 21 1.26 8.66 6.91
N ASN A 22 1.42 8.17 8.12
CA ASN A 22 0.33 7.67 8.95
C ASN A 22 -0.36 8.81 9.71
N LEU A 23 -1.66 8.99 9.47
CA LEU A 23 -2.50 10.02 10.11
C LEU A 23 -3.36 9.40 11.21
N THR A 24 -2.72 8.63 12.09
CA THR A 24 -3.35 8.05 13.29
C THR A 24 -3.16 8.95 14.50
N PRO A 25 -3.98 8.84 15.56
CA PRO A 25 -3.86 9.68 16.76
C PRO A 25 -2.45 9.69 17.35
N ASP A 26 -1.79 8.53 17.39
CA ASP A 26 -0.47 8.36 17.99
C ASP A 26 0.66 8.99 17.15
N SER A 27 0.40 9.27 15.87
CA SER A 27 1.44 9.81 14.98
C SER A 27 1.69 11.30 15.16
N PHE A 28 0.76 12.03 15.80
CA PHE A 28 0.84 13.49 15.97
C PHE A 28 0.26 13.95 17.33
N SER A 29 0.56 13.24 18.41
CA SER A 29 -0.06 13.38 19.74
C SER A 29 0.07 14.76 20.42
N ASP A 30 0.96 15.64 19.95
CA ASP A 30 1.32 16.87 20.67
C ASP A 30 0.59 18.14 20.22
N GLY A 31 -0.57 18.04 19.56
CA GLY A 31 -1.27 19.26 19.14
C GLY A 31 -2.69 19.05 18.60
N GLY A 32 -3.57 20.01 18.88
CA GLY A 32 -4.98 19.99 18.47
C GLY A 32 -5.21 19.81 16.95
N LYS A 33 -6.47 19.56 16.55
CA LYS A 33 -6.88 19.14 15.18
C LYS A 33 -6.27 19.95 14.02
N PHE A 34 -6.18 21.28 14.13
CA PHE A 34 -5.59 22.16 13.11
C PHE A 34 -4.08 22.00 13.00
N ASN A 35 -3.41 21.66 14.09
CA ASN A 35 -1.97 21.46 14.13
C ASN A 35 -1.56 20.17 13.43
N ASN A 36 -2.40 19.12 13.48
CA ASN A 36 -2.14 17.84 12.86
C ASN A 36 -2.21 17.88 11.32
N GLU A 37 -3.14 18.62 10.73
CA GLU A 37 -3.23 18.81 9.27
C GLU A 37 -2.00 19.56 8.75
N SER A 38 -1.61 20.66 9.42
CA SER A 38 -0.41 21.43 9.04
C SER A 38 0.88 20.63 9.24
N LYS A 39 0.98 19.82 10.30
CA LYS A 39 2.12 18.94 10.55
C LYS A 39 2.19 17.85 9.48
N GLY A 40 1.07 17.17 9.18
CA GLY A 40 0.99 16.14 8.16
C GLY A 40 1.37 16.66 6.77
N PHE A 41 0.87 17.83 6.38
CA PHE A 41 1.23 18.47 5.12
C PHE A 41 2.73 18.79 5.05
N ARG A 42 3.28 19.46 6.08
CA ARG A 42 4.72 19.77 6.13
C ARG A 42 5.58 18.53 6.10
N HIS A 43 5.17 17.46 6.79
CA HIS A 43 5.90 16.19 6.79
C HIS A 43 5.90 15.53 5.42
N ALA A 44 4.74 15.47 4.73
CA ALA A 44 4.65 14.97 3.36
C ALA A 44 5.59 15.74 2.41
N ILE A 45 5.55 17.07 2.45
CA ILE A 45 6.41 17.91 1.60
C ILE A 45 7.90 17.73 1.97
N LYS A 46 8.23 17.60 3.25
CA LYS A 46 9.60 17.34 3.70
C LYS A 46 10.11 16.02 3.14
N MET A 47 9.37 14.91 3.28
CA MET A 47 9.74 13.61 2.72
C MET A 47 9.96 13.69 1.20
N PHE A 48 9.02 14.34 0.49
CA PHE A 48 9.14 14.50 -0.97
C PHE A 48 10.38 15.30 -1.37
N LYS A 49 10.66 16.42 -0.70
CA LYS A 49 11.88 17.22 -0.93
C LYS A 49 13.16 16.47 -0.55
N SER A 50 13.09 15.54 0.39
CA SER A 50 14.22 14.70 0.83
C SER A 50 14.45 13.47 -0.06
N GLY A 51 13.72 13.32 -1.17
CA GLY A 51 13.96 12.28 -2.17
C GLY A 51 12.88 11.19 -2.27
N ALA A 52 11.82 11.23 -1.45
CA ALA A 52 10.69 10.35 -1.68
C ALA A 52 10.01 10.69 -3.02
N SER A 53 9.75 9.67 -3.83
CA SER A 53 9.07 9.82 -5.11
C SER A 53 7.55 9.71 -5.00
N ILE A 54 7.09 9.08 -3.94
CA ILE A 54 5.67 8.84 -3.63
C ILE A 54 5.47 9.06 -2.14
N ILE A 55 4.31 9.58 -1.75
CA ILE A 55 3.89 9.63 -0.34
C ILE A 55 2.70 8.69 -0.15
N ASP A 56 2.85 7.69 0.71
CA ASP A 56 1.81 6.75 1.08
C ASP A 56 1.03 7.27 2.28
N VAL A 57 -0.25 7.53 2.10
CA VAL A 57 -1.11 8.17 3.11
C VAL A 57 -2.08 7.15 3.67
N GLY A 58 -2.00 6.91 4.98
CA GLY A 58 -2.88 5.99 5.70
C GLY A 58 -3.62 6.65 6.87
N GLY A 59 -4.90 6.32 7.05
CA GLY A 59 -5.74 6.79 8.16
C GLY A 59 -6.09 5.71 9.18
N GLU A 60 -5.80 4.45 8.86
CA GLU A 60 -5.95 3.28 9.71
C GLU A 60 -4.57 2.74 10.09
N SER A 61 -4.37 2.33 11.33
CA SER A 61 -3.12 1.69 11.72
C SER A 61 -3.09 0.25 11.23
N THR A 62 -2.01 -0.12 10.58
CA THR A 62 -1.74 -1.51 10.14
C THR A 62 -0.72 -2.22 11.03
N ARG A 63 -0.34 -1.59 12.16
CA ARG A 63 0.58 -2.20 13.14
C ARG A 63 -0.04 -3.44 13.77
N PRO A 64 0.78 -4.43 14.17
CA PRO A 64 0.29 -5.60 14.91
C PRO A 64 -0.56 -5.21 16.12
N GLY A 65 -1.72 -5.86 16.28
CA GLY A 65 -2.66 -5.59 17.37
C GLY A 65 -3.56 -4.37 17.18
N SER A 66 -3.42 -3.62 16.09
CA SER A 66 -4.28 -2.47 15.84
C SER A 66 -5.70 -2.90 15.45
N ARG A 67 -6.69 -2.17 15.99
CA ARG A 67 -8.10 -2.35 15.61
C ARG A 67 -8.45 -1.51 14.40
N GLY A 68 -9.29 -2.08 13.53
CA GLY A 68 -9.82 -1.37 12.40
C GLY A 68 -10.68 -0.16 12.81
N VAL A 69 -10.71 0.85 11.97
CA VAL A 69 -11.58 2.02 12.16
C VAL A 69 -12.68 2.03 11.10
N ASN A 70 -13.81 2.69 11.39
CA ASN A 70 -14.89 2.83 10.42
C ASN A 70 -14.50 3.81 9.29
N ILE A 71 -15.21 3.72 8.16
CA ILE A 71 -14.98 4.52 6.95
C ILE A 71 -15.00 6.03 7.25
N LYS A 72 -15.96 6.49 8.07
CA LYS A 72 -16.12 7.93 8.39
C LYS A 72 -14.89 8.47 9.14
N LEU A 73 -14.38 7.70 10.09
CA LEU A 73 -13.22 8.10 10.89
C LEU A 73 -11.93 8.08 10.05
N GLU A 74 -11.70 7.03 9.27
CA GLU A 74 -10.55 6.94 8.38
C GLU A 74 -10.56 8.09 7.38
N TRP A 75 -11.68 8.32 6.68
CA TRP A 75 -11.83 9.41 5.73
C TRP A 75 -11.58 10.79 6.38
N LYS A 76 -12.11 11.02 7.59
CA LYS A 76 -11.89 12.26 8.34
C LYS A 76 -10.43 12.54 8.60
N ARG A 77 -9.61 11.50 8.84
CA ARG A 77 -8.18 11.64 9.10
C ARG A 77 -7.40 12.05 7.85
N ILE A 78 -7.75 11.50 6.68
CA ILE A 78 -6.93 11.60 5.47
C ILE A 78 -7.42 12.63 4.44
N ASN A 79 -8.73 12.93 4.38
CA ASN A 79 -9.32 13.68 3.27
C ASN A 79 -8.67 15.05 3.05
N LYS A 80 -8.39 15.80 4.12
CA LYS A 80 -7.82 17.14 4.03
C LYS A 80 -6.39 17.11 3.48
N ILE A 81 -5.59 16.15 3.93
CA ILE A 81 -4.22 15.97 3.44
C ILE A 81 -4.25 15.56 1.97
N LEU A 82 -5.10 14.60 1.59
CA LEU A 82 -5.24 14.19 0.18
C LEU A 82 -5.61 15.37 -0.70
N GLN A 83 -6.55 16.23 -0.30
CA GLN A 83 -6.91 17.44 -1.03
C GLN A 83 -5.72 18.39 -1.25
N LEU A 84 -4.84 18.51 -0.24
CA LEU A 84 -3.71 19.42 -0.28
C LEU A 84 -2.54 18.92 -1.13
N ILE A 85 -2.29 17.58 -1.15
CA ILE A 85 -1.07 17.04 -1.75
C ILE A 85 -1.27 16.27 -3.06
N SER A 86 -2.43 15.62 -3.30
CA SER A 86 -2.61 14.68 -4.43
C SER A 86 -2.46 15.30 -5.81
N LYS A 87 -2.63 16.62 -5.93
CA LYS A 87 -2.42 17.36 -7.19
C LYS A 87 -1.00 17.92 -7.32
N LYS A 88 -0.19 17.87 -6.25
CA LYS A 88 1.15 18.48 -6.18
C LYS A 88 2.27 17.46 -6.25
N ILE A 89 2.05 16.31 -5.63
CA ILE A 89 3.01 15.21 -5.53
C ILE A 89 2.32 13.89 -5.79
N PRO A 90 3.01 12.83 -6.27
CA PRO A 90 2.44 11.51 -6.38
C PRO A 90 2.05 10.96 -5.01
N VAL A 91 0.80 10.48 -4.89
CA VAL A 91 0.26 9.92 -3.65
C VAL A 91 -0.18 8.49 -3.88
N SER A 92 0.24 7.62 -2.96
CA SER A 92 -0.33 6.30 -2.70
C SER A 92 -1.33 6.43 -1.54
N LEU A 93 -2.40 5.67 -1.57
CA LEU A 93 -3.42 5.63 -0.53
C LEU A 93 -3.44 4.26 0.13
N ASP A 94 -2.98 4.20 1.38
CA ASP A 94 -3.04 3.00 2.21
C ASP A 94 -4.45 2.87 2.80
N THR A 95 -5.23 1.97 2.23
CA THR A 95 -6.56 1.61 2.71
C THR A 95 -7.01 0.28 2.12
N ARG A 96 -7.79 -0.48 2.90
CA ARG A 96 -8.44 -1.72 2.49
C ARG A 96 -9.94 -1.57 2.17
N LYS A 97 -10.44 -0.32 2.17
CA LYS A 97 -11.88 -0.01 2.00
C LYS A 97 -12.16 0.62 0.64
N SER A 98 -12.94 -0.04 -0.18
CA SER A 98 -13.25 0.37 -1.56
C SER A 98 -13.85 1.78 -1.66
N GLU A 99 -14.70 2.17 -0.71
CA GLU A 99 -15.31 3.52 -0.67
C GLU A 99 -14.24 4.61 -0.48
N ILE A 100 -13.24 4.35 0.37
CA ILE A 100 -12.12 5.28 0.60
C ILE A 100 -11.21 5.32 -0.63
N MET A 101 -10.94 4.16 -1.25
CA MET A 101 -10.21 4.10 -2.52
C MET A 101 -10.85 4.99 -3.57
N GLU A 102 -12.18 4.84 -3.80
CA GLU A 102 -12.89 5.63 -4.80
C GLU A 102 -12.84 7.13 -4.52
N LYS A 103 -13.03 7.54 -3.26
CA LYS A 103 -12.91 8.93 -2.84
C LYS A 103 -11.50 9.49 -3.06
N GLY A 104 -10.46 8.73 -2.71
CA GLY A 104 -9.07 9.12 -2.91
C GLY A 104 -8.68 9.25 -4.39
N ILE A 105 -9.14 8.32 -5.23
CA ILE A 105 -8.93 8.35 -6.68
C ILE A 105 -9.53 9.64 -7.28
N LYS A 106 -10.74 10.01 -6.88
CA LYS A 106 -11.39 11.26 -7.32
C LYS A 106 -10.61 12.51 -6.89
N LEU A 107 -9.83 12.46 -5.82
CA LEU A 107 -8.93 13.54 -5.40
C LEU A 107 -7.58 13.54 -6.12
N GLY A 108 -7.29 12.52 -6.94
CA GLY A 108 -6.07 12.46 -7.75
C GLY A 108 -4.97 11.56 -7.21
N VAL A 109 -5.28 10.66 -6.26
CA VAL A 109 -4.39 9.58 -5.83
C VAL A 109 -3.96 8.75 -7.05
N LYS A 110 -2.71 8.31 -7.08
CA LYS A 110 -2.07 7.62 -8.21
C LYS A 110 -1.90 6.13 -8.02
N ILE A 111 -1.83 5.67 -6.77
CA ILE A 111 -1.63 4.26 -6.41
C ILE A 111 -2.56 3.94 -5.25
N ILE A 112 -3.13 2.74 -5.23
CA ILE A 112 -3.80 2.16 -4.06
C ILE A 112 -2.85 1.17 -3.41
N ASN A 113 -2.64 1.29 -2.10
CA ASN A 113 -1.89 0.34 -1.30
C ASN A 113 -2.87 -0.41 -0.40
N ASP A 114 -3.16 -1.68 -0.72
CA ASP A 114 -4.08 -2.51 0.07
C ASP A 114 -3.31 -3.63 0.78
N VAL A 115 -3.00 -3.40 2.04
CA VAL A 115 -2.27 -4.35 2.89
C VAL A 115 -3.03 -5.66 3.17
N SER A 116 -4.32 -5.72 2.84
CA SER A 116 -5.13 -6.95 2.96
C SER A 116 -4.96 -7.93 1.80
N GLY A 117 -4.19 -7.56 0.76
CA GLY A 117 -4.07 -8.36 -0.45
C GLY A 117 -5.39 -8.49 -1.23
N LEU A 118 -6.23 -7.46 -1.20
CA LEU A 118 -7.57 -7.41 -1.80
C LEU A 118 -8.59 -8.39 -1.20
N ASN A 119 -8.40 -8.77 0.07
CA ASN A 119 -9.27 -9.77 0.71
C ASN A 119 -10.28 -9.15 1.71
N TYR A 120 -10.12 -7.86 2.05
CA TYR A 120 -10.96 -7.23 3.07
C TYR A 120 -12.32 -6.77 2.52
N ASP A 121 -12.33 -6.06 1.41
CA ASP A 121 -13.55 -5.50 0.82
C ASP A 121 -13.79 -6.10 -0.58
N PRO A 122 -14.83 -6.90 -0.78
CA PRO A 122 -15.09 -7.56 -2.06
C PRO A 122 -15.33 -6.58 -3.23
N LYS A 123 -15.65 -5.31 -2.94
CA LYS A 123 -15.84 -4.28 -3.97
C LYS A 123 -14.52 -3.69 -4.47
N THR A 124 -13.40 -3.92 -3.79
CA THR A 124 -12.08 -3.37 -4.15
C THR A 124 -11.71 -3.67 -5.59
N ILE A 125 -11.86 -4.92 -6.02
CA ILE A 125 -11.51 -5.34 -7.38
C ILE A 125 -12.32 -4.55 -8.43
N ASN A 126 -13.61 -4.32 -8.19
CA ASN A 126 -14.45 -3.54 -9.10
C ASN A 126 -13.97 -2.08 -9.21
N ILE A 127 -13.55 -1.47 -8.10
CA ILE A 127 -12.99 -0.10 -8.10
C ILE A 127 -11.68 -0.07 -8.88
N LEU A 128 -10.75 -0.99 -8.62
CA LEU A 128 -9.47 -1.06 -9.31
C LEU A 128 -9.65 -1.25 -10.83
N ASN A 129 -10.57 -2.10 -11.24
CA ASN A 129 -10.86 -2.34 -12.65
C ASN A 129 -11.56 -1.15 -13.32
N LYS A 130 -12.54 -0.52 -12.63
CA LYS A 130 -13.25 0.67 -13.12
C LYS A 130 -12.29 1.83 -13.41
N TYR A 131 -11.41 2.13 -12.47
CA TYR A 131 -10.50 3.28 -12.57
C TYR A 131 -9.17 2.96 -13.26
N LYS A 132 -8.87 1.68 -13.47
CA LYS A 132 -7.61 1.20 -14.08
C LYS A 132 -6.37 1.78 -13.40
N ILE A 133 -6.47 1.99 -12.09
CA ILE A 133 -5.41 2.57 -11.26
C ILE A 133 -4.39 1.51 -10.86
N PRO A 134 -3.08 1.85 -10.82
CA PRO A 134 -2.07 1.00 -10.22
C PRO A 134 -2.35 0.72 -8.74
N PHE A 135 -2.03 -0.48 -8.28
CA PHE A 135 -2.20 -0.85 -6.89
C PHE A 135 -1.11 -1.82 -6.42
N VAL A 136 -0.89 -1.84 -5.12
CA VAL A 136 0.00 -2.78 -4.45
C VAL A 136 -0.84 -3.99 -4.01
N LEU A 137 -0.40 -5.17 -4.44
CA LEU A 137 -0.90 -6.45 -3.98
C LEU A 137 0.07 -6.96 -2.91
N GLN A 138 -0.27 -6.75 -1.64
CA GLN A 138 0.54 -7.19 -0.52
C GLN A 138 0.16 -8.60 -0.08
N HIS A 139 1.16 -9.40 0.26
CA HIS A 139 0.95 -10.65 0.98
C HIS A 139 0.94 -10.43 2.49
N SER A 140 -0.13 -10.83 3.16
CA SER A 140 -0.18 -10.95 4.61
C SER A 140 -0.87 -12.24 5.03
N GLN A 141 -0.45 -12.83 6.15
CA GLN A 141 -1.16 -13.94 6.79
C GLN A 141 -1.94 -13.38 7.99
N GLY A 142 -3.27 -13.58 7.99
CA GLY A 142 -4.15 -13.00 9.01
C GLY A 142 -4.49 -11.53 8.78
N THR A 143 -4.98 -10.88 9.83
CA THR A 143 -5.34 -9.45 9.87
C THR A 143 -4.35 -8.70 10.76
N PRO A 144 -4.29 -7.35 10.71
CA PRO A 144 -3.46 -6.58 11.63
C PRO A 144 -3.66 -6.94 13.10
N GLU A 145 -4.87 -7.33 13.48
CA GLU A 145 -5.20 -7.72 14.87
C GLU A 145 -4.52 -9.02 15.31
N ASN A 146 -4.35 -9.99 14.40
CA ASN A 146 -3.90 -11.35 14.74
C ASN A 146 -2.74 -11.88 13.90
N MET A 147 -2.24 -11.12 12.94
CA MET A 147 -1.23 -11.58 11.96
C MET A 147 0.08 -12.07 12.58
N GLN A 148 0.41 -11.67 13.81
CA GLN A 148 1.61 -12.11 14.51
C GLN A 148 1.36 -13.31 15.45
N ASN A 149 0.12 -13.81 15.53
CA ASN A 149 -0.22 -14.97 16.33
C ASN A 149 0.19 -16.24 15.59
N ASN A 150 1.44 -16.66 15.81
CA ASN A 150 2.02 -17.90 15.27
C ASN A 150 1.90 -18.05 13.75
N PRO A 151 2.53 -17.17 12.94
CA PRO A 151 2.53 -17.31 11.50
C PRO A 151 3.28 -18.59 11.07
N VAL A 152 2.62 -19.44 10.28
CA VAL A 152 3.13 -20.74 9.84
C VAL A 152 3.26 -20.76 8.32
N TYR A 153 4.43 -21.19 7.84
CA TYR A 153 4.76 -21.42 6.44
C TYR A 153 5.49 -22.76 6.31
N GLU A 154 5.19 -23.53 5.29
CA GLU A 154 6.03 -24.68 4.92
C GLU A 154 7.37 -24.17 4.35
N ASN A 155 7.27 -23.29 3.38
CA ASN A 155 8.39 -22.53 2.82
C ASN A 155 7.93 -21.11 2.50
N VAL A 156 8.35 -20.13 3.32
CA VAL A 156 7.89 -18.75 3.21
C VAL A 156 8.10 -18.13 1.81
N LEU A 157 9.17 -18.48 1.10
CA LEU A 157 9.43 -17.97 -0.24
C LEU A 157 8.47 -18.57 -1.27
N LEU A 158 8.31 -19.88 -1.26
CA LEU A 158 7.45 -20.58 -2.20
C LEU A 158 5.98 -20.30 -1.93
N ASP A 159 5.56 -20.30 -0.66
CA ASP A 159 4.18 -20.04 -0.27
C ASP A 159 3.73 -18.63 -0.73
N ILE A 160 4.61 -17.63 -0.57
CA ILE A 160 4.32 -16.26 -1.02
C ILE A 160 4.41 -16.14 -2.54
N TYR A 161 5.33 -16.85 -3.17
CA TYR A 161 5.41 -16.89 -4.64
C TYR A 161 4.12 -17.46 -5.24
N ASP A 162 3.65 -18.59 -4.72
CA ASP A 162 2.42 -19.25 -5.14
C ASP A 162 1.17 -18.39 -4.89
N PHE A 163 1.15 -17.67 -3.76
CA PHE A 163 0.10 -16.69 -3.50
C PHE A 163 0.04 -15.64 -4.61
N PHE A 164 1.19 -15.05 -4.98
CA PHE A 164 1.23 -14.06 -6.05
C PHE A 164 0.84 -14.65 -7.40
N ASP A 165 1.38 -15.80 -7.77
CA ASP A 165 1.07 -16.44 -9.04
C ASP A 165 -0.44 -16.69 -9.17
N LYS A 166 -1.05 -17.31 -8.19
CA LYS A 166 -2.51 -17.58 -8.15
C LYS A 166 -3.33 -16.29 -8.22
N LYS A 167 -2.98 -15.29 -7.38
CA LYS A 167 -3.74 -14.04 -7.31
C LYS A 167 -3.61 -13.21 -8.57
N ILE A 168 -2.40 -13.13 -9.14
CA ILE A 168 -2.13 -12.41 -10.38
C ILE A 168 -2.88 -13.06 -11.57
N ASN A 169 -2.84 -14.38 -11.69
CA ASN A 169 -3.56 -15.10 -12.74
C ASN A 169 -5.07 -14.85 -12.64
N PHE A 170 -5.63 -14.89 -11.43
CA PHE A 170 -7.03 -14.51 -11.20
C PHE A 170 -7.31 -13.06 -11.61
N LEU A 171 -6.51 -12.08 -11.14
CA LEU A 171 -6.70 -10.67 -11.44
C LEU A 171 -6.63 -10.40 -12.96
N ARG A 172 -5.72 -11.05 -13.66
CA ARG A 172 -5.61 -10.95 -15.13
C ARG A 172 -6.80 -11.55 -15.85
N SER A 173 -7.33 -12.69 -15.39
CA SER A 173 -8.51 -13.33 -16.00
C SER A 173 -9.76 -12.44 -15.95
N ILE A 174 -9.86 -11.56 -14.97
CA ILE A 174 -10.97 -10.61 -14.83
C ILE A 174 -10.66 -9.21 -15.42
N GLY A 175 -9.58 -9.07 -16.21
CA GLY A 175 -9.27 -7.88 -17.00
C GLY A 175 -8.36 -6.84 -16.31
N ILE A 176 -7.81 -7.12 -15.14
CA ILE A 176 -6.79 -6.25 -14.53
C ILE A 176 -5.51 -6.29 -15.38
N LYS A 177 -5.03 -5.11 -15.75
CA LYS A 177 -3.83 -4.99 -16.59
C LYS A 177 -2.57 -5.28 -15.79
N HIS A 178 -1.62 -5.99 -16.41
CA HIS A 178 -0.29 -6.27 -15.86
C HIS A 178 0.39 -5.01 -15.28
N ASN A 179 0.32 -3.89 -16.00
CA ASN A 179 0.97 -2.64 -15.61
C ASN A 179 0.35 -1.94 -14.40
N ASN A 180 -0.77 -2.44 -13.88
CA ASN A 180 -1.43 -1.88 -12.71
C ASN A 180 -1.09 -2.65 -11.44
N ILE A 181 -0.30 -3.72 -11.50
CA ILE A 181 0.02 -4.56 -10.36
C ILE A 181 1.45 -4.27 -9.90
N ILE A 182 1.60 -3.95 -8.62
CA ILE A 182 2.87 -3.90 -7.88
C ILE A 182 2.75 -4.98 -6.80
N ILE A 183 3.75 -5.80 -6.60
CA ILE A 183 3.72 -6.86 -5.59
C ILE A 183 4.52 -6.43 -4.36
N ASP A 184 4.02 -6.81 -3.17
CA ASP A 184 4.70 -6.58 -1.90
C ASP A 184 4.70 -7.89 -1.08
N PRO A 185 5.85 -8.52 -0.86
CA PRO A 185 5.96 -9.72 -0.03
C PRO A 185 5.51 -9.52 1.42
N GLY A 186 5.29 -8.29 1.87
CA GLY A 186 4.73 -7.96 3.17
C GLY A 186 5.69 -8.30 4.33
N ILE A 187 6.90 -7.74 4.29
CA ILE A 187 7.85 -7.85 5.40
C ILE A 187 7.20 -7.34 6.69
N GLY A 188 7.20 -8.15 7.75
CA GLY A 188 6.56 -7.79 9.02
C GLY A 188 5.06 -8.10 9.13
N PHE A 189 4.41 -8.54 8.05
CA PHE A 189 2.97 -8.83 8.02
C PHE A 189 2.71 -10.34 8.06
N GLY A 190 2.36 -10.86 9.26
CA GLY A 190 2.14 -12.29 9.46
C GLY A 190 3.41 -13.11 9.25
N LYS A 191 4.55 -12.64 9.76
CA LYS A 191 5.86 -13.26 9.59
C LYS A 191 6.72 -13.07 10.82
N ASN A 192 7.42 -14.13 11.25
CA ASN A 192 8.40 -14.05 12.31
C ASN A 192 9.76 -13.53 11.78
N LEU A 193 10.74 -13.36 12.67
CA LEU A 193 12.07 -12.85 12.29
C LEU A 193 12.74 -13.72 11.22
N LYS A 194 12.70 -15.05 11.36
CA LYS A 194 13.32 -15.99 10.39
C LYS A 194 12.66 -15.86 9.01
N HIS A 195 11.33 -15.76 8.96
CA HIS A 195 10.60 -15.55 7.71
C HIS A 195 11.01 -14.23 7.04
N ASN A 196 11.06 -13.14 7.81
CA ASN A 196 11.44 -11.84 7.28
C ASN A 196 12.87 -11.81 6.75
N MET A 197 13.83 -12.38 7.48
CA MET A 197 15.22 -12.48 7.03
C MET A 197 15.35 -13.30 5.74
N ASN A 198 14.64 -14.43 5.65
CA ASN A 198 14.66 -15.26 4.45
C ASN A 198 14.09 -14.52 3.24
N LEU A 199 13.00 -13.77 3.42
CA LEU A 199 12.41 -12.93 2.35
C LEU A 199 13.37 -11.82 1.89
N ILE A 200 13.99 -11.10 2.83
CA ILE A 200 14.91 -10.00 2.49
C ILE A 200 16.13 -10.52 1.72
N CYS A 201 16.74 -11.62 2.20
CA CYS A 201 17.91 -12.20 1.54
C CYS A 201 17.63 -12.77 0.15
N ASN A 202 16.38 -13.17 -0.12
CA ASN A 202 16.00 -13.84 -1.36
C ASN A 202 14.90 -13.09 -2.13
N ILE A 203 14.74 -11.80 -1.90
CA ILE A 203 13.68 -10.98 -2.53
C ILE A 203 13.71 -11.05 -4.06
N SER A 204 14.88 -11.29 -4.63
CA SER A 204 15.08 -11.39 -6.08
C SER A 204 14.26 -12.49 -6.75
N ILE A 205 13.82 -13.53 -6.01
CA ILE A 205 12.97 -14.59 -6.58
C ILE A 205 11.67 -14.05 -7.17
N PHE A 206 11.12 -12.99 -6.55
CA PHE A 206 9.87 -12.39 -7.00
C PHE A 206 9.99 -11.58 -8.30
N HIS A 207 11.23 -11.24 -8.74
CA HIS A 207 11.43 -10.59 -10.04
C HIS A 207 11.02 -11.48 -11.22
N SER A 208 11.07 -12.82 -11.06
CA SER A 208 10.63 -13.77 -12.09
C SER A 208 9.14 -13.66 -12.40
N LEU A 209 8.33 -13.12 -11.48
CA LEU A 209 6.91 -12.83 -11.72
C LEU A 209 6.70 -11.67 -12.72
N GLY A 210 7.72 -10.82 -12.94
CA GLY A 210 7.71 -9.75 -13.93
C GLY A 210 7.01 -8.45 -13.48
N PHE A 211 6.84 -8.23 -12.18
CA PHE A 211 6.19 -7.04 -11.60
C PHE A 211 7.19 -6.20 -10.81
N PRO A 212 6.93 -4.87 -10.64
CA PRO A 212 7.63 -4.08 -9.66
C PRO A 212 7.40 -4.65 -8.25
N ILE A 213 8.43 -4.57 -7.40
CA ILE A 213 8.39 -5.04 -6.01
C ILE A 213 8.46 -3.82 -5.08
N LEU A 214 7.56 -3.75 -4.12
CA LEU A 214 7.59 -2.82 -2.99
C LEU A 214 8.26 -3.50 -1.80
#